data_5c8bd1801ea15b3130dda75f30c691df
#
_entry.id   5c8bd1801ea15b3130dda75f30c691df
#
_cell.length_a   1.000
_cell.length_b   1.000
_cell.length_c   1.000
_cell.angle_alpha   90.00
_cell.angle_beta   90.00
_cell.angle_gamma   90.00
#
_symmetry.space_group_name_H-M   'P 1'
#
loop_
_entity.id
_entity.type
_entity.pdbx_description
1 polymer ?
#
loop_
_entity_poly.entity_id
_entity_poly.type
_entity_poly.pdbx_seq_one_letter_code
_entity_poly.pdbx_strand_id
1 'polypeptide(L)'
;MYLIFDTETTGLPRSYNAPMSDLDNWPRLVQLAWQLHDDRGRLLSNKNYIIRPEGFTIPFNAEKVHGISTKRALEEGHDLKEILQIFREDVIQSKYLVGHNIGFDIHVVGSEYLRGALVMPFEGMAELDTKDISTQFCALPGGKGGKYKWPTLTELHQKLFGEGFGDAHDAAYDVAATARCFFGLIAQKVQNPEPGISSEEVLYEAPVLAEANFAQRNLETKPAKEDTAKKSTPGGLVETNDSPFTHLHVHTQYSVLQSTSEIPTLVAKAKALGMSALAMTDHGNMMGAFHFVKEAMSKEIKPILGGEFNLCRDRKNKAAKDDGYQ
;
A
#
# COMPACT_ATOMS: atom_id res chain seq x y z
N MET A 1 -16.84 16.22 -17.17
CA MET A 1 -16.53 14.85 -16.70
C MET A 1 -15.34 14.86 -15.77
N TYR A 2 -15.32 13.96 -14.78
CA TYR A 2 -14.31 13.81 -13.74
C TYR A 2 -13.69 12.43 -13.84
N LEU A 3 -12.38 12.34 -13.87
CA LEU A 3 -11.62 11.10 -13.70
C LEU A 3 -11.07 11.06 -12.29
N ILE A 4 -11.52 10.11 -11.50
CA ILE A 4 -11.07 9.89 -10.12
C ILE A 4 -10.19 8.67 -10.12
N PHE A 5 -8.94 8.77 -9.65
CA PHE A 5 -8.01 7.65 -9.66
C PHE A 5 -7.08 7.64 -8.45
N ASP A 6 -6.53 6.47 -8.19
CA ASP A 6 -5.61 6.19 -7.10
C ASP A 6 -4.62 5.11 -7.50
N THR A 7 -3.46 5.08 -6.86
CA THR A 7 -2.36 4.18 -7.19
C THR A 7 -1.80 3.48 -5.97
N GLU A 8 -1.56 2.15 -6.10
CA GLU A 8 -0.64 1.47 -5.20
C GLU A 8 0.73 1.33 -5.85
N THR A 9 1.78 1.45 -5.05
CA THR A 9 3.14 1.59 -5.55
C THR A 9 4.16 0.74 -4.78
N THR A 10 5.38 0.65 -5.29
CA THR A 10 6.49 -0.02 -4.60
C THR A 10 7.01 0.75 -3.38
N GLY A 11 6.44 1.91 -3.04
CA GLY A 11 6.80 2.72 -1.88
C GLY A 11 6.57 4.21 -2.11
N LEU A 12 7.30 5.05 -1.39
CA LEU A 12 7.19 6.50 -1.47
C LEU A 12 8.36 7.10 -2.28
N PRO A 13 8.21 8.31 -2.86
CA PRO A 13 9.30 8.99 -3.52
C PRO A 13 10.36 9.46 -2.51
N ARG A 14 11.60 9.58 -2.95
CA ARG A 14 12.69 10.15 -2.12
C ARG A 14 12.43 11.63 -1.81
N SER A 15 11.81 12.35 -2.75
CA SER A 15 11.40 13.74 -2.62
C SER A 15 10.09 13.97 -3.34
N TYR A 16 9.10 14.52 -2.65
CA TYR A 16 7.80 14.92 -3.24
C TYR A 16 7.92 16.16 -4.17
N ASN A 17 9.03 16.88 -4.11
CA ASN A 17 9.28 18.05 -4.95
C ASN A 17 10.10 17.73 -6.20
N ALA A 18 10.45 16.47 -6.42
CA ALA A 18 11.19 16.08 -7.61
C ALA A 18 10.29 16.17 -8.86
N PRO A 19 10.84 16.56 -10.02
CA PRO A 19 10.07 16.56 -11.25
C PRO A 19 9.67 15.12 -11.64
N MET A 20 8.56 14.98 -12.32
CA MET A 20 8.05 13.69 -12.82
C MET A 20 9.08 12.94 -13.69
N SER A 21 9.99 13.66 -14.34
CA SER A 21 11.08 13.12 -15.15
C SER A 21 12.24 12.52 -14.36
N ASP A 22 12.29 12.73 -13.04
CA ASP A 22 13.25 12.04 -12.16
C ASP A 22 12.75 10.62 -11.86
N LEU A 23 13.00 9.72 -12.81
CA LEU A 23 12.48 8.36 -12.79
C LEU A 23 13.04 7.51 -11.63
N ASP A 24 14.21 7.86 -11.10
CA ASP A 24 14.81 7.18 -9.96
C ASP A 24 14.21 7.63 -8.62
N ASN A 25 13.54 8.77 -8.61
CA ASN A 25 12.85 9.29 -7.43
C ASN A 25 11.46 8.67 -7.22
N TRP A 26 10.71 8.49 -8.32
CA TRP A 26 9.31 8.04 -8.24
C TRP A 26 9.20 6.51 -8.20
N PRO A 27 8.36 5.95 -7.30
CA PRO A 27 8.18 4.51 -7.19
C PRO A 27 7.54 3.92 -8.45
N ARG A 28 7.58 2.59 -8.55
CA ARG A 28 6.92 1.86 -9.63
C ARG A 28 5.45 1.62 -9.29
N LEU A 29 4.61 1.68 -10.30
CA LEU A 29 3.18 1.41 -10.21
C LEU A 29 2.92 -0.08 -9.98
N VAL A 30 2.08 -0.42 -9.00
CA VAL A 30 1.68 -1.79 -8.64
C VAL A 30 0.21 -2.04 -8.93
N GLN A 31 -0.65 -1.06 -8.67
CA GLN A 31 -2.08 -1.11 -8.98
C GLN A 31 -2.54 0.26 -9.45
N LEU A 32 -3.43 0.28 -10.44
CA LEU A 32 -4.09 1.49 -10.92
C LEU A 32 -5.59 1.26 -10.94
N ALA A 33 -6.31 2.07 -10.19
CA ALA A 33 -7.76 2.05 -10.18
C ALA A 33 -8.31 3.42 -10.56
N TRP A 34 -9.44 3.45 -11.28
CA TRP A 34 -10.09 4.71 -11.62
C TRP A 34 -11.57 4.57 -11.90
N GLN A 35 -12.26 5.69 -11.75
CA GLN A 35 -13.64 5.88 -12.11
C GLN A 35 -13.78 7.11 -12.99
N LEU A 36 -14.49 6.99 -14.12
CA LEU A 36 -14.91 8.11 -14.94
C LEU A 36 -16.37 8.44 -14.63
N HIS A 37 -16.62 9.70 -14.32
CA HIS A 37 -17.96 10.19 -14.02
C HIS A 37 -18.35 11.33 -14.96
N ASP A 38 -19.65 11.42 -15.28
CA ASP A 38 -20.20 12.58 -16.00
C ASP A 38 -20.20 13.85 -15.12
N ASP A 39 -20.70 14.94 -15.66
CA ASP A 39 -20.73 16.22 -14.95
C ASP A 39 -21.70 16.22 -13.75
N ARG A 40 -22.58 15.24 -13.64
CA ARG A 40 -23.50 15.07 -12.50
C ARG A 40 -23.07 14.00 -11.52
N GLY A 41 -21.94 13.33 -11.77
CA GLY A 41 -21.42 12.28 -10.90
C GLY A 41 -21.93 10.88 -11.22
N ARG A 42 -22.63 10.65 -12.33
CA ARG A 42 -22.99 9.29 -12.75
C ARG A 42 -21.76 8.56 -13.21
N LEU A 43 -21.60 7.34 -12.75
CA LEU A 43 -20.50 6.46 -13.14
C LEU A 43 -20.64 6.03 -14.60
N LEU A 44 -19.60 6.29 -15.40
CA LEU A 44 -19.49 5.88 -16.81
C LEU A 44 -18.54 4.71 -17.00
N SER A 45 -17.45 4.67 -16.23
CA SER A 45 -16.42 3.63 -16.26
C SER A 45 -15.87 3.39 -14.87
N ASN A 46 -15.63 2.11 -14.52
CA ASN A 46 -14.99 1.70 -13.27
C ASN A 46 -13.99 0.59 -13.57
N LYS A 47 -12.70 0.88 -13.38
CA LYS A 47 -11.60 -0.02 -13.75
C LYS A 47 -10.59 -0.13 -12.64
N ASN A 48 -10.03 -1.33 -12.49
CA ASN A 48 -9.02 -1.66 -11.48
C ASN A 48 -8.10 -2.75 -12.02
N TYR A 49 -6.79 -2.49 -12.04
CA TYR A 49 -5.80 -3.41 -12.58
C TYR A 49 -4.56 -3.49 -11.69
N ILE A 50 -4.15 -4.72 -11.40
CA ILE A 50 -2.80 -5.00 -10.88
C ILE A 50 -1.84 -4.97 -12.06
N ILE A 51 -0.69 -4.35 -11.87
CA ILE A 51 0.36 -4.23 -12.88
C ILE A 51 1.38 -5.34 -12.70
N ARG A 52 1.71 -6.05 -13.77
CA ARG A 52 2.78 -7.05 -13.78
C ARG A 52 4.13 -6.35 -13.62
N PRO A 53 4.92 -6.69 -12.60
CA PRO A 53 6.22 -6.07 -12.40
C PRO A 53 7.22 -6.53 -13.45
N GLU A 54 7.79 -5.59 -14.19
CA GLU A 54 8.85 -5.83 -15.17
C GLU A 54 10.15 -5.15 -14.73
N GLY A 55 11.16 -5.96 -14.42
CA GLY A 55 12.48 -5.49 -13.97
C GLY A 55 12.53 -4.97 -12.54
N PHE A 56 11.49 -5.18 -11.72
CA PHE A 56 11.47 -4.84 -10.31
C PHE A 56 10.67 -5.87 -9.50
N THR A 57 10.82 -5.82 -8.18
CA THR A 57 10.00 -6.58 -7.23
C THR A 57 9.24 -5.62 -6.33
N ILE A 58 8.11 -6.06 -5.79
CA ILE A 58 7.33 -5.29 -4.82
C ILE A 58 7.97 -5.50 -3.44
N PRO A 59 8.47 -4.44 -2.79
CA PRO A 59 9.07 -4.54 -1.47
C PRO A 59 8.06 -5.01 -0.43
N PHE A 60 8.50 -5.79 0.54
CA PHE A 60 7.65 -6.32 1.59
C PHE A 60 6.89 -5.23 2.37
N ASN A 61 7.52 -4.06 2.59
CA ASN A 61 6.85 -2.95 3.27
C ASN A 61 5.67 -2.39 2.46
N ALA A 62 5.78 -2.35 1.12
CA ALA A 62 4.69 -1.96 0.24
C ALA A 62 3.58 -3.03 0.21
N GLU A 63 3.97 -4.31 0.06
CA GLU A 63 3.06 -5.46 0.15
C GLU A 63 2.23 -5.45 1.44
N LYS A 64 2.84 -5.10 2.58
CA LYS A 64 2.13 -4.98 3.86
C LYS A 64 1.03 -3.92 3.85
N VAL A 65 1.19 -2.87 3.07
CA VAL A 65 0.24 -1.76 2.99
C VAL A 65 -0.94 -2.14 2.11
N HIS A 66 -0.69 -2.53 0.86
CA HIS A 66 -1.74 -2.77 -0.14
C HIS A 66 -2.07 -4.25 -0.39
N GLY A 67 -1.33 -5.20 0.23
CA GLY A 67 -1.62 -6.64 0.16
C GLY A 67 -1.32 -7.30 -1.20
N ILE A 68 -0.57 -6.65 -2.09
CA ILE A 68 -0.20 -7.19 -3.40
C ILE A 68 1.26 -7.63 -3.34
N SER A 69 1.50 -8.96 -3.33
CA SER A 69 2.84 -9.52 -3.38
C SER A 69 3.39 -9.52 -4.80
N THR A 70 4.71 -9.58 -4.94
CA THR A 70 5.36 -9.79 -6.26
C THR A 70 4.80 -11.04 -6.95
N LYS A 71 4.60 -12.13 -6.22
CA LYS A 71 4.04 -13.36 -6.76
C LYS A 71 2.64 -13.14 -7.34
N ARG A 72 1.75 -12.52 -6.56
CA ARG A 72 0.38 -12.19 -7.02
C ARG A 72 0.39 -11.31 -8.25
N ALA A 73 1.24 -10.26 -8.25
CA ALA A 73 1.34 -9.34 -9.38
C ALA A 73 1.90 -9.99 -10.66
N LEU A 74 2.74 -11.03 -10.53
CA LEU A 74 3.21 -11.83 -11.67
C LEU A 74 2.12 -12.76 -12.22
N GLU A 75 1.25 -13.32 -11.35
CA GLU A 75 0.19 -14.26 -11.72
C GLU A 75 -1.06 -13.56 -12.27
N GLU A 76 -1.49 -12.44 -11.64
CA GLU A 76 -2.74 -11.74 -11.93
C GLU A 76 -2.53 -10.42 -12.68
N GLY A 77 -1.30 -9.90 -12.73
CA GLY A 77 -1.00 -8.57 -13.25
C GLY A 77 -1.04 -8.48 -14.78
N HIS A 78 -1.44 -7.32 -15.25
CA HIS A 78 -1.56 -6.93 -16.65
C HIS A 78 -0.31 -6.20 -17.15
N ASP A 79 -0.12 -6.15 -18.45
CA ASP A 79 0.93 -5.35 -19.09
C ASP A 79 0.73 -3.86 -18.80
N LEU A 80 1.78 -3.19 -18.32
CA LEU A 80 1.70 -1.78 -17.93
C LEU A 80 1.30 -0.87 -19.11
N LYS A 81 1.86 -1.11 -20.30
CA LYS A 81 1.60 -0.25 -21.48
C LYS A 81 0.15 -0.38 -21.95
N GLU A 82 -0.39 -1.60 -21.92
CA GLU A 82 -1.78 -1.85 -22.24
C GLU A 82 -2.69 -1.08 -21.26
N ILE A 83 -2.45 -1.18 -19.96
CA ILE A 83 -3.27 -0.49 -18.95
C ILE A 83 -3.15 1.03 -19.06
N LEU A 84 -1.96 1.56 -19.30
CA LEU A 84 -1.78 2.99 -19.52
C LEU A 84 -2.49 3.51 -20.79
N GLN A 85 -2.62 2.69 -21.84
CA GLN A 85 -3.43 3.03 -23.00
C GLN A 85 -4.93 3.06 -22.69
N ILE A 86 -5.44 2.05 -21.96
CA ILE A 86 -6.84 2.01 -21.52
C ILE A 86 -7.15 3.18 -20.59
N PHE A 87 -6.24 3.51 -19.67
CA PHE A 87 -6.38 4.66 -18.78
C PHE A 87 -6.43 5.99 -19.57
N ARG A 88 -5.56 6.14 -20.56
CA ARG A 88 -5.51 7.32 -21.43
C ARG A 88 -6.85 7.56 -22.14
N GLU A 89 -7.54 6.51 -22.59
CA GLU A 89 -8.84 6.64 -23.26
C GLU A 89 -9.90 7.30 -22.37
N ASP A 90 -9.90 7.01 -21.07
CA ASP A 90 -10.82 7.65 -20.12
C ASP A 90 -10.31 9.05 -19.70
N VAL A 91 -8.97 9.23 -19.57
CA VAL A 91 -8.37 10.55 -19.25
C VAL A 91 -8.75 11.60 -20.29
N ILE A 92 -8.59 11.30 -21.58
CA ILE A 92 -8.86 12.28 -22.65
C ILE A 92 -10.35 12.68 -22.78
N GLN A 93 -11.25 11.93 -22.18
CA GLN A 93 -12.68 12.28 -22.10
C GLN A 93 -12.98 13.16 -20.90
N SER A 94 -12.10 13.23 -19.92
CA SER A 94 -12.30 14.00 -18.70
C SER A 94 -11.78 15.42 -18.82
N LYS A 95 -12.26 16.31 -17.96
CA LYS A 95 -11.79 17.69 -17.83
C LYS A 95 -10.99 17.87 -16.54
N TYR A 96 -11.30 17.08 -15.53
CA TYR A 96 -10.74 17.16 -14.20
C TYR A 96 -10.16 15.83 -13.77
N LEU A 97 -8.96 15.86 -13.21
CA LEU A 97 -8.34 14.77 -12.46
C LEU A 97 -8.64 14.98 -10.98
N VAL A 98 -9.17 13.96 -10.34
CA VAL A 98 -9.57 14.02 -8.93
C VAL A 98 -8.91 12.92 -8.15
N GLY A 99 -8.43 13.22 -6.94
CA GLY A 99 -7.85 12.24 -6.03
C GLY A 99 -7.74 12.78 -4.61
N HIS A 100 -7.23 11.97 -3.71
CA HIS A 100 -6.90 12.38 -2.36
C HIS A 100 -5.37 12.39 -2.19
N ASN A 101 -4.74 13.54 -2.33
CA ASN A 101 -3.31 13.74 -2.56
C ASN A 101 -2.90 13.45 -4.01
N ILE A 102 -3.75 13.85 -4.95
CA ILE A 102 -3.69 13.52 -6.38
C ILE A 102 -2.34 13.82 -7.05
N GLY A 103 -1.61 14.81 -6.56
CA GLY A 103 -0.28 15.13 -7.09
C GLY A 103 0.71 13.97 -7.02
N PHE A 104 0.60 13.09 -6.01
CA PHE A 104 1.40 11.88 -5.92
C PHE A 104 1.07 10.92 -7.07
N ASP A 105 -0.21 10.64 -7.27
CA ASP A 105 -0.69 9.68 -8.27
C ASP A 105 -0.39 10.13 -9.69
N ILE A 106 -0.57 11.43 -9.99
CA ILE A 106 -0.18 12.03 -11.26
C ILE A 106 1.30 11.85 -11.54
N HIS A 107 2.17 12.05 -10.55
CA HIS A 107 3.60 11.88 -10.72
C HIS A 107 4.00 10.41 -10.91
N VAL A 108 3.39 9.49 -10.17
CA VAL A 108 3.63 8.04 -10.31
C VAL A 108 3.23 7.58 -11.72
N VAL A 109 1.98 7.82 -12.11
CA VAL A 109 1.47 7.40 -13.43
C VAL A 109 2.23 8.09 -14.56
N GLY A 110 2.49 9.40 -14.41
CA GLY A 110 3.26 10.16 -15.40
C GLY A 110 4.69 9.66 -15.57
N SER A 111 5.35 9.27 -14.46
CA SER A 111 6.68 8.65 -14.54
C SER A 111 6.65 7.32 -15.30
N GLU A 112 5.58 6.53 -15.20
CA GLU A 112 5.44 5.31 -15.99
C GLU A 112 5.18 5.60 -17.48
N TYR A 113 4.44 6.65 -17.84
CA TYR A 113 4.35 7.11 -19.22
C TYR A 113 5.71 7.50 -19.77
N LEU A 114 6.53 8.23 -19.01
CA LEU A 114 7.90 8.61 -19.43
C LEU A 114 8.81 7.40 -19.55
N ARG A 115 8.78 6.44 -18.62
CA ARG A 115 9.54 5.18 -18.71
C ARG A 115 9.16 4.37 -19.95
N GLY A 116 7.87 4.35 -20.28
CA GLY A 116 7.34 3.68 -21.47
C GLY A 116 7.54 4.42 -22.79
N ALA A 117 8.09 5.66 -22.78
CA ALA A 117 8.12 6.58 -23.91
C ALA A 117 6.73 6.78 -24.56
N LEU A 118 5.69 6.84 -23.75
CA LEU A 118 4.30 7.02 -24.15
C LEU A 118 3.89 8.50 -24.12
N VAL A 119 2.84 8.85 -24.86
CA VAL A 119 2.30 10.21 -24.90
C VAL A 119 1.54 10.50 -23.60
N MET A 120 1.99 11.52 -22.86
CA MET A 120 1.40 11.97 -21.61
C MET A 120 -0.04 12.49 -21.82
N PRO A 121 -1.04 11.99 -21.06
CA PRO A 121 -2.42 12.42 -21.26
C PRO A 121 -2.84 13.61 -20.37
N PHE A 122 -2.00 14.09 -19.45
CA PHE A 122 -2.38 15.03 -18.38
C PHE A 122 -2.24 16.51 -18.76
N GLU A 123 -1.71 16.81 -19.94
CA GLU A 123 -1.40 18.19 -20.35
C GLU A 123 -2.67 19.05 -20.41
N GLY A 124 -2.67 20.17 -19.67
CA GLY A 124 -3.78 21.13 -19.64
C GLY A 124 -4.99 20.69 -18.81
N MET A 125 -4.91 19.57 -18.07
CA MET A 125 -6.01 19.13 -17.20
C MET A 125 -5.97 19.84 -15.85
N ALA A 126 -7.16 20.11 -15.31
CA ALA A 126 -7.30 20.67 -13.98
C ALA A 126 -7.29 19.57 -12.90
N GLU A 127 -6.53 19.80 -11.84
CA GLU A 127 -6.38 18.88 -10.72
C GLU A 127 -7.27 19.32 -9.55
N LEU A 128 -8.02 18.41 -8.97
CA LEU A 128 -8.88 18.62 -7.82
C LEU A 128 -8.48 17.68 -6.70
N ASP A 129 -7.76 18.21 -5.72
CA ASP A 129 -7.29 17.41 -4.56
C ASP A 129 -8.29 17.49 -3.41
N THR A 130 -8.99 16.41 -3.13
CA THR A 130 -9.98 16.33 -2.05
C THR A 130 -9.36 16.59 -0.68
N LYS A 131 -8.06 16.31 -0.49
CA LYS A 131 -7.32 16.62 0.74
C LYS A 131 -7.26 18.12 0.98
N ASP A 132 -6.86 18.90 -0.05
CA ASP A 132 -6.73 20.35 0.07
C ASP A 132 -8.09 21.03 0.18
N ILE A 133 -9.04 20.65 -0.69
CA ILE A 133 -10.40 21.16 -0.72
C ILE A 133 -11.10 21.00 0.64
N SER A 134 -10.92 19.86 1.28
CA SER A 134 -11.65 19.53 2.53
C SER A 134 -10.96 19.98 3.80
N THR A 135 -9.74 20.53 3.74
CA THR A 135 -8.96 20.90 4.93
C THR A 135 -9.72 21.86 5.86
N GLN A 136 -10.31 22.92 5.32
CA GLN A 136 -11.10 23.87 6.10
C GLN A 136 -12.42 23.29 6.59
N PHE A 137 -13.06 22.43 5.80
CA PHE A 137 -14.30 21.75 6.15
C PHE A 137 -14.10 20.75 7.29
N CYS A 138 -13.02 19.97 7.26
CA CYS A 138 -12.67 19.02 8.32
C CYS A 138 -12.23 19.72 9.60
N ALA A 139 -11.52 20.86 9.49
CA ALA A 139 -11.05 21.69 10.60
C ALA A 139 -10.26 20.91 11.68
N LEU A 140 -9.43 19.95 11.26
CA LEU A 140 -8.66 19.09 12.17
C LEU A 140 -7.47 19.84 12.76
N PRO A 141 -7.24 19.79 14.09
CA PRO A 141 -6.12 20.46 14.73
C PRO A 141 -4.79 19.80 14.38
N GLY A 142 -3.67 20.54 14.51
CA GLY A 142 -2.31 19.98 14.36
C GLY A 142 -1.59 20.41 13.08
N GLY A 143 -2.13 21.32 12.28
CA GLY A 143 -1.42 21.91 11.15
C GLY A 143 -0.30 22.86 11.60
N LYS A 144 0.70 23.06 10.72
CA LYS A 144 1.82 23.97 10.98
C LYS A 144 1.33 25.42 11.10
N GLY A 145 1.87 26.15 12.09
CA GLY A 145 1.56 27.60 12.28
C GLY A 145 0.12 27.86 12.73
N GLY A 146 -0.51 26.94 13.47
CA GLY A 146 -1.88 27.10 13.98
C GLY A 146 -2.97 26.88 12.93
N LYS A 147 -2.62 26.40 11.75
CA LYS A 147 -3.57 26.02 10.69
C LYS A 147 -4.16 24.62 10.98
N TYR A 148 -5.19 24.25 10.25
CA TYR A 148 -5.70 22.88 10.25
C TYR A 148 -4.72 21.92 9.55
N LYS A 149 -4.63 20.67 10.00
CA LYS A 149 -3.90 19.64 9.28
C LYS A 149 -4.73 19.15 8.08
N TRP A 150 -4.06 18.63 7.08
CA TRP A 150 -4.71 17.88 6.01
C TRP A 150 -5.40 16.64 6.56
N PRO A 151 -6.66 16.40 6.23
CA PRO A 151 -7.33 15.17 6.60
C PRO A 151 -6.77 13.98 5.81
N THR A 152 -6.80 12.80 6.40
CA THR A 152 -6.72 11.55 5.65
C THR A 152 -8.06 11.29 4.95
N LEU A 153 -8.09 10.40 3.94
CA LEU A 153 -9.33 10.04 3.27
C LEU A 153 -10.36 9.45 4.26
N THR A 154 -9.91 8.64 5.21
CA THR A 154 -10.75 8.09 6.27
C THR A 154 -11.35 9.19 7.18
N GLU A 155 -10.55 10.20 7.56
CA GLU A 155 -11.04 11.33 8.38
C GLU A 155 -12.06 12.17 7.61
N LEU A 156 -11.84 12.39 6.31
CA LEU A 156 -12.78 13.09 5.45
C LEU A 156 -14.09 12.30 5.30
N HIS A 157 -14.01 11.00 5.04
CA HIS A 157 -15.16 10.12 4.91
C HIS A 157 -15.98 10.08 6.21
N GLN A 158 -15.29 9.92 7.36
CA GLN A 158 -15.92 9.99 8.69
C GLN A 158 -16.62 11.35 8.93
N LYS A 159 -16.01 12.45 8.49
CA LYS A 159 -16.59 13.79 8.65
C LYS A 159 -17.84 14.00 7.80
N LEU A 160 -17.86 13.47 6.57
CA LEU A 160 -18.99 13.62 5.64
C LEU A 160 -20.16 12.70 5.96
N PHE A 161 -19.89 11.45 6.36
CA PHE A 161 -20.88 10.39 6.40
C PHE A 161 -21.08 9.79 7.81
N GLY A 162 -20.27 10.16 8.80
CA GLY A 162 -20.36 9.62 10.16
C GLY A 162 -19.79 8.20 10.31
N GLU A 163 -19.22 7.63 9.27
CA GLU A 163 -18.65 6.27 9.23
C GLU A 163 -17.30 6.25 8.54
N GLY A 164 -16.43 5.32 8.91
CA GLY A 164 -15.23 5.00 8.14
C GLY A 164 -15.59 4.19 6.90
N PHE A 165 -14.61 3.92 6.04
CA PHE A 165 -14.75 2.94 4.96
C PHE A 165 -13.79 1.77 5.21
N GLY A 166 -14.20 0.56 4.76
CA GLY A 166 -13.39 -0.65 4.91
C GLY A 166 -12.23 -0.69 3.92
N ASP A 167 -11.22 -1.51 4.24
CA ASP A 167 -10.11 -1.88 3.36
C ASP A 167 -9.35 -0.71 2.71
N ALA A 168 -9.05 0.34 3.48
CA ALA A 168 -8.10 1.37 3.09
C ALA A 168 -6.78 0.71 2.62
N HIS A 169 -6.15 1.30 1.59
CA HIS A 169 -4.97 0.76 0.90
C HIS A 169 -5.25 -0.36 -0.11
N ASP A 170 -6.40 -0.32 -0.73
CA ASP A 170 -6.66 -0.92 -2.02
C ASP A 170 -7.15 0.18 -2.94
N ALA A 171 -6.45 0.44 -4.05
CA ALA A 171 -6.75 1.55 -4.93
C ALA A 171 -8.22 1.58 -5.40
N ALA A 172 -8.89 0.43 -5.56
CA ALA A 172 -10.29 0.40 -5.96
C ALA A 172 -11.25 0.92 -4.87
N TYR A 173 -10.95 0.60 -3.59
CA TYR A 173 -11.73 1.14 -2.46
C TYR A 173 -11.42 2.61 -2.23
N ASP A 174 -10.14 2.99 -2.34
CA ASP A 174 -9.71 4.37 -2.15
C ASP A 174 -10.29 5.28 -3.25
N VAL A 175 -10.38 4.83 -4.50
CA VAL A 175 -11.09 5.52 -5.58
C VAL A 175 -12.57 5.67 -5.28
N ALA A 176 -13.26 4.60 -4.84
CA ALA A 176 -14.68 4.66 -4.52
C ALA A 176 -14.97 5.60 -3.32
N ALA A 177 -14.12 5.53 -2.28
CA ALA A 177 -14.22 6.44 -1.13
C ALA A 177 -13.93 7.89 -1.53
N THR A 178 -12.92 8.12 -2.38
CA THR A 178 -12.58 9.45 -2.91
C THR A 178 -13.71 10.02 -3.75
N ALA A 179 -14.32 9.21 -4.63
CA ALA A 179 -15.48 9.62 -5.43
C ALA A 179 -16.66 10.01 -4.54
N ARG A 180 -16.99 9.17 -3.56
CA ARG A 180 -18.05 9.44 -2.58
C ARG A 180 -17.79 10.72 -1.82
N CYS A 181 -16.56 10.93 -1.36
CA CYS A 181 -16.17 12.15 -0.65
C CYS A 181 -16.23 13.38 -1.56
N PHE A 182 -15.72 13.29 -2.80
CA PHE A 182 -15.70 14.40 -3.75
C PHE A 182 -17.14 14.89 -4.07
N PHE A 183 -18.03 14.00 -4.45
CA PHE A 183 -19.42 14.35 -4.72
C PHE A 183 -20.19 14.74 -3.44
N GLY A 184 -19.82 14.17 -2.30
CA GLY A 184 -20.33 14.61 -0.99
C GLY A 184 -19.94 16.05 -0.64
N LEU A 185 -18.72 16.47 -0.94
CA LEU A 185 -18.26 17.86 -0.77
C LEU A 185 -19.04 18.82 -1.66
N ILE A 186 -19.31 18.44 -2.93
CA ILE A 186 -20.14 19.23 -3.83
C ILE A 186 -21.58 19.35 -3.30
N ALA A 187 -22.19 18.22 -2.90
CA ALA A 187 -23.54 18.20 -2.36
C ALA A 187 -23.70 19.06 -1.11
N GLN A 188 -22.66 19.16 -0.28
CA GLN A 188 -22.61 20.04 0.90
C GLN A 188 -22.15 21.48 0.60
N LYS A 189 -21.98 21.85 -0.69
CA LYS A 189 -21.53 23.18 -1.14
C LYS A 189 -20.15 23.60 -0.61
N VAL A 190 -19.31 22.61 -0.25
CA VAL A 190 -17.93 22.87 0.18
C VAL A 190 -17.03 23.19 -0.99
N GLN A 191 -17.25 22.52 -2.13
CA GLN A 191 -16.54 22.76 -3.39
C GLN A 191 -17.53 22.80 -4.54
N ASN A 192 -17.41 23.82 -5.36
CA ASN A 192 -18.11 23.94 -6.64
C ASN A 192 -17.06 24.06 -7.74
N PRO A 193 -16.71 22.97 -8.45
CA PRO A 193 -15.80 23.08 -9.58
C PRO A 193 -16.48 23.87 -10.70
N GLU A 194 -15.77 24.81 -11.29
CA GLU A 194 -16.30 25.66 -12.36
C GLU A 194 -16.51 24.90 -13.68
N PRO A 195 -17.52 25.32 -14.45
CA PRO A 195 -18.82 25.90 -14.16
C PRO A 195 -19.78 24.80 -13.68
N GLY A 196 -20.15 24.93 -12.45
CA GLY A 196 -20.56 24.00 -11.48
C GLY A 196 -21.73 23.09 -11.75
N ILE A 197 -21.63 21.90 -11.21
CA ILE A 197 -22.79 21.14 -10.78
C ILE A 197 -23.43 21.90 -9.61
N SER A 198 -24.72 22.20 -9.65
CA SER A 198 -25.43 22.61 -8.45
C SER A 198 -25.52 21.42 -7.49
N SER A 199 -25.45 21.66 -6.19
CA SER A 199 -25.58 20.62 -5.17
C SER A 199 -26.86 19.79 -5.31
N GLU A 200 -27.90 20.34 -5.96
CA GLU A 200 -29.19 19.73 -6.22
C GLU A 200 -29.17 18.77 -7.43
N GLU A 201 -28.12 18.83 -8.24
CA GLU A 201 -27.96 18.02 -9.47
C GLU A 201 -26.98 16.86 -9.33
N VAL A 202 -26.38 16.64 -8.15
CA VAL A 202 -25.48 15.52 -7.90
C VAL A 202 -26.27 14.23 -7.92
N LEU A 203 -25.94 13.34 -8.87
CA LEU A 203 -26.57 12.04 -9.10
C LEU A 203 -25.59 10.90 -8.82
N TYR A 204 -24.60 11.12 -7.95
CA TYR A 204 -23.63 10.08 -7.60
C TYR A 204 -24.29 8.96 -6.82
N GLU A 205 -24.11 7.74 -7.33
CA GLU A 205 -24.43 6.50 -6.63
C GLU A 205 -23.13 5.70 -6.43
N ALA A 206 -22.90 5.25 -5.20
CA ALA A 206 -21.71 4.44 -4.90
C ALA A 206 -21.76 3.14 -5.72
N PRO A 207 -20.71 2.80 -6.50
CA PRO A 207 -20.68 1.55 -7.23
C PRO A 207 -20.69 0.37 -6.28
N VAL A 208 -21.39 -0.70 -6.63
CA VAL A 208 -21.23 -1.99 -5.98
C VAL A 208 -19.88 -2.51 -6.43
N LEU A 209 -18.88 -2.43 -5.55
CA LEU A 209 -17.57 -3.05 -5.77
C LEU A 209 -17.83 -4.55 -5.75
N ALA A 210 -17.64 -5.22 -6.89
CA ALA A 210 -17.92 -6.64 -7.01
C ALA A 210 -17.03 -7.40 -6.02
N GLU A 211 -17.66 -8.13 -5.09
CA GLU A 211 -16.97 -8.96 -4.07
C GLU A 211 -16.03 -10.02 -4.68
N ALA A 212 -16.17 -10.29 -5.97
CA ALA A 212 -15.39 -11.30 -6.68
C ALA A 212 -13.86 -11.08 -6.66
N ASN A 213 -13.41 -9.83 -6.57
CA ASN A 213 -11.97 -9.54 -6.46
C ASN A 213 -11.47 -9.44 -5.01
N PHE A 214 -12.38 -9.50 -4.03
CA PHE A 214 -12.09 -9.34 -2.61
C PHE A 214 -12.25 -10.63 -1.80
N ALA A 215 -12.97 -11.62 -2.33
CA ALA A 215 -13.21 -12.91 -1.65
C ALA A 215 -11.92 -13.71 -1.40
N GLN A 216 -10.80 -13.37 -2.03
CA GLN A 216 -9.52 -14.05 -1.80
C GLN A 216 -8.73 -13.50 -0.62
N ARG A 217 -9.08 -12.34 -0.05
CA ARG A 217 -8.41 -11.82 1.16
C ARG A 217 -8.85 -12.50 2.45
N ASN A 218 -10.03 -13.09 2.49
CA ASN A 218 -10.58 -13.80 3.66
C ASN A 218 -10.39 -15.32 3.62
N LEU A 219 -9.44 -15.81 2.90
CA LEU A 219 -9.03 -17.21 2.93
C LEU A 219 -7.91 -17.31 3.94
N GLU A 220 -8.29 -17.94 4.91
CA GLU A 220 -8.19 -19.13 5.61
C GLU A 220 -7.85 -18.97 7.08
N THR A 221 -8.84 -18.64 7.86
CA THR A 221 -8.93 -19.23 9.21
C THR A 221 -10.18 -20.09 9.22
N LYS A 222 -10.12 -21.24 8.56
CA LYS A 222 -11.05 -22.36 8.85
C LYS A 222 -10.47 -23.19 9.96
N PRO A 223 -11.25 -23.53 10.99
CA PRO A 223 -10.83 -24.48 12.00
C PRO A 223 -10.65 -25.86 11.32
N ALA A 224 -9.55 -26.50 11.64
CA ALA A 224 -9.25 -27.85 11.19
C ALA A 224 -10.41 -28.79 11.54
N LYS A 225 -11.05 -29.37 10.54
CA LYS A 225 -11.79 -30.62 10.70
C LYS A 225 -10.80 -31.77 10.45
N GLU A 226 -10.66 -32.58 11.47
CA GLU A 226 -10.06 -33.91 11.35
C GLU A 226 -10.76 -34.68 10.24
N ASP A 227 -10.01 -35.10 9.25
CA ASP A 227 -10.42 -36.23 8.42
C ASP A 227 -9.22 -37.13 8.08
N THR A 228 -9.48 -38.37 8.30
CA THR A 228 -8.70 -39.57 8.21
C THR A 228 -7.94 -39.78 6.90
N ALA A 229 -6.77 -40.36 7.06
CA ALA A 229 -5.80 -40.82 6.09
C ALA A 229 -6.34 -41.41 4.78
N LYS A 230 -5.74 -40.98 3.65
CA LYS A 230 -5.40 -41.88 2.53
C LYS A 230 -4.05 -41.44 1.95
N LYS A 231 -3.14 -42.40 2.00
CA LYS A 231 -1.81 -42.37 1.36
C LYS A 231 -1.94 -42.18 -0.14
N SER A 232 -1.26 -41.17 -0.68
CA SER A 232 -0.80 -41.18 -2.07
C SER A 232 0.62 -40.62 -2.11
N THR A 233 1.48 -41.38 -2.74
CA THR A 233 2.92 -41.23 -2.87
C THR A 233 3.29 -39.95 -3.62
N PRO A 234 4.28 -39.16 -3.14
CA PRO A 234 4.73 -37.99 -3.88
C PRO A 234 5.84 -38.35 -4.86
N GLY A 235 5.75 -37.78 -6.05
CA GLY A 235 6.85 -37.78 -7.00
C GLY A 235 8.00 -36.88 -6.56
N GLY A 236 9.21 -37.38 -6.78
CA GLY A 236 10.44 -36.65 -7.02
C GLY A 236 10.89 -35.65 -5.96
N LEU A 237 11.55 -36.13 -4.91
CA LEU A 237 12.39 -35.33 -4.04
C LEU A 237 13.66 -34.90 -4.82
N VAL A 238 13.83 -33.59 -5.04
CA VAL A 238 15.16 -33.03 -5.25
C VAL A 238 15.91 -33.26 -3.94
N GLU A 239 17.00 -34.01 -3.98
CA GLU A 239 17.92 -34.17 -2.86
C GLU A 239 18.49 -32.78 -2.51
N THR A 240 17.91 -32.13 -1.48
CA THR A 240 18.53 -31.03 -0.80
C THR A 240 19.59 -31.59 0.11
N ASN A 241 20.84 -31.18 -0.08
CA ASN A 241 21.93 -31.41 0.88
C ASN A 241 21.41 -31.12 2.29
N ASP A 242 21.54 -32.11 3.16
CA ASP A 242 21.05 -32.11 4.56
C ASP A 242 21.90 -31.16 5.44
N SER A 243 22.01 -29.91 5.06
CA SER A 243 22.61 -28.87 5.91
C SER A 243 21.50 -28.26 6.76
N PRO A 244 21.59 -28.38 8.09
CA PRO A 244 20.56 -27.84 8.98
C PRO A 244 20.40 -26.34 8.78
N PHE A 245 19.22 -25.92 8.33
CA PHE A 245 18.90 -24.52 8.12
C PHE A 245 18.70 -23.79 9.45
N THR A 246 19.25 -22.59 9.56
CA THR A 246 19.11 -21.71 10.73
C THR A 246 18.82 -20.29 10.28
N HIS A 247 17.75 -19.69 10.78
CA HIS A 247 17.49 -18.26 10.58
C HIS A 247 18.47 -17.43 11.42
N LEU A 248 19.26 -16.58 10.76
CA LEU A 248 20.22 -15.69 11.40
C LEU A 248 19.74 -14.24 11.57
N HIS A 249 18.64 -13.84 10.91
CA HIS A 249 18.05 -12.50 11.00
C HIS A 249 16.57 -12.67 11.36
N VAL A 250 16.22 -12.41 12.62
CA VAL A 250 14.87 -12.61 13.16
C VAL A 250 14.55 -11.50 14.16
N HIS A 251 13.49 -10.78 13.94
CA HIS A 251 12.95 -9.79 14.87
C HIS A 251 11.85 -10.39 15.74
N THR A 252 11.88 -10.06 17.01
CA THR A 252 10.83 -10.42 17.97
C THR A 252 9.92 -9.23 18.26
N GLN A 253 8.91 -9.42 19.10
CA GLN A 253 8.03 -8.34 19.60
C GLN A 253 8.77 -7.15 20.25
N TYR A 254 10.06 -7.31 20.58
CA TYR A 254 10.90 -6.24 21.11
C TYR A 254 11.49 -5.32 20.02
N SER A 255 11.39 -5.71 18.75
CA SER A 255 11.58 -4.78 17.61
C SER A 255 10.30 -3.96 17.41
N VAL A 256 10.08 -2.99 18.30
CA VAL A 256 8.84 -2.20 18.36
C VAL A 256 8.56 -1.54 17.00
N LEU A 257 7.32 -1.67 16.53
CA LEU A 257 6.82 -1.24 15.21
C LEU A 257 7.37 -2.04 14.00
N GLN A 258 8.20 -3.05 14.20
CA GLN A 258 8.78 -3.85 13.12
C GLN A 258 8.37 -5.31 13.15
N SER A 259 8.05 -5.85 14.36
CA SER A 259 7.66 -7.25 14.51
C SER A 259 6.63 -7.43 15.63
N THR A 260 5.70 -8.36 15.39
CA THR A 260 4.72 -8.83 16.39
C THR A 260 5.01 -10.28 16.82
N SER A 261 6.14 -10.83 16.40
CA SER A 261 6.48 -12.22 16.64
C SER A 261 6.85 -12.47 18.09
N GLU A 262 6.00 -13.17 18.84
CA GLU A 262 6.27 -13.53 20.21
C GLU A 262 7.36 -14.60 20.31
N ILE A 263 8.29 -14.45 21.25
CA ILE A 263 9.42 -15.33 21.46
C ILE A 263 9.00 -16.80 21.64
N PRO A 264 8.01 -17.16 22.47
CA PRO A 264 7.60 -18.56 22.63
C PRO A 264 7.08 -19.18 21.33
N THR A 265 6.33 -18.40 20.54
CA THR A 265 5.77 -18.85 19.26
C THR A 265 6.87 -19.06 18.21
N LEU A 266 7.86 -18.16 18.13
CA LEU A 266 9.01 -18.28 17.23
C LEU A 266 9.83 -19.54 17.55
N VAL A 267 10.17 -19.76 18.82
CA VAL A 267 10.97 -20.89 19.25
C VAL A 267 10.21 -22.22 19.03
N ALA A 268 8.92 -22.25 19.33
CA ALA A 268 8.08 -23.42 19.06
C ALA A 268 8.01 -23.75 17.56
N LYS A 269 7.90 -22.71 16.70
CA LYS A 269 7.89 -22.91 15.24
C LYS A 269 9.23 -23.41 14.72
N ALA A 270 10.35 -22.87 15.21
CA ALA A 270 11.69 -23.35 14.85
C ALA A 270 11.86 -24.84 15.22
N LYS A 271 11.44 -25.24 16.41
CA LYS A 271 11.48 -26.66 16.85
C LYS A 271 10.60 -27.55 15.95
N ALA A 272 9.38 -27.10 15.62
CA ALA A 272 8.47 -27.85 14.75
C ALA A 272 9.00 -28.03 13.32
N LEU A 273 9.83 -27.09 12.85
CA LEU A 273 10.50 -27.15 11.55
C LEU A 273 11.84 -27.89 11.59
N GLY A 274 12.21 -28.52 12.72
CA GLY A 274 13.44 -29.28 12.85
C GLY A 274 14.72 -28.45 12.94
N MET A 275 14.63 -27.15 13.21
CA MET A 275 15.80 -26.29 13.36
C MET A 275 16.52 -26.62 14.67
N SER A 276 17.84 -26.71 14.63
CA SER A 276 18.70 -26.91 15.82
C SER A 276 19.11 -25.59 16.48
N ALA A 277 19.00 -24.48 15.78
CA ALA A 277 19.37 -23.16 16.26
C ALA A 277 18.41 -22.09 15.71
N LEU A 278 18.35 -20.95 16.39
CA LEU A 278 17.57 -19.77 15.97
C LEU A 278 18.29 -18.52 16.45
N ALA A 279 18.37 -17.50 15.60
CA ALA A 279 18.86 -16.19 16.01
C ALA A 279 17.73 -15.27 16.49
N MET A 280 18.08 -14.30 17.34
CA MET A 280 17.29 -13.11 17.63
C MET A 280 18.17 -11.89 17.33
N THR A 281 17.67 -11.01 16.45
CA THR A 281 18.41 -9.81 15.99
C THR A 281 17.52 -8.58 16.04
N ASP A 282 16.99 -8.27 17.22
CA ASP A 282 16.08 -7.14 17.39
C ASP A 282 16.77 -5.80 17.07
N HIS A 283 15.97 -4.86 16.52
CA HIS A 283 16.46 -3.56 16.06
C HIS A 283 16.74 -2.62 17.23
N GLY A 284 17.97 -2.18 17.33
CA GLY A 284 18.44 -1.15 18.27
C GLY A 284 18.38 -1.51 19.76
N ASN A 285 18.04 -2.75 20.10
CA ASN A 285 17.95 -3.17 21.50
C ASN A 285 18.16 -4.68 21.69
N MET A 286 18.33 -5.10 22.94
CA MET A 286 18.44 -6.52 23.34
C MET A 286 17.47 -6.86 24.49
N MET A 287 16.35 -6.18 24.62
CA MET A 287 15.41 -6.36 25.74
C MET A 287 14.82 -7.78 25.80
N GLY A 288 14.64 -8.43 24.65
CA GLY A 288 14.15 -9.80 24.55
C GLY A 288 15.17 -10.90 24.83
N ALA A 289 16.47 -10.56 24.92
CA ALA A 289 17.58 -11.54 24.91
C ALA A 289 17.46 -12.61 26.03
N PHE A 290 17.21 -12.20 27.25
CA PHE A 290 17.08 -13.15 28.37
C PHE A 290 15.89 -14.08 28.20
N HIS A 291 14.75 -13.55 27.78
CA HIS A 291 13.55 -14.32 27.53
C HIS A 291 13.76 -15.30 26.38
N PHE A 292 14.39 -14.85 25.29
CA PHE A 292 14.68 -15.68 24.13
C PHE A 292 15.63 -16.85 24.49
N VAL A 293 16.74 -16.57 25.19
CA VAL A 293 17.68 -17.61 25.63
C VAL A 293 16.98 -18.66 26.50
N LYS A 294 16.21 -18.21 27.50
CA LYS A 294 15.48 -19.10 28.40
C LYS A 294 14.51 -20.02 27.61
N GLU A 295 13.72 -19.44 26.72
CA GLU A 295 12.72 -20.17 25.93
C GLU A 295 13.41 -21.15 24.95
N ALA A 296 14.43 -20.71 24.22
CA ALA A 296 15.15 -21.53 23.26
C ALA A 296 15.84 -22.72 23.95
N MET A 297 16.52 -22.51 25.08
CA MET A 297 17.13 -23.60 25.83
C MET A 297 16.10 -24.58 26.39
N SER A 298 14.94 -24.11 26.82
CA SER A 298 13.86 -25.00 27.30
C SER A 298 13.33 -25.95 26.23
N LYS A 299 13.52 -25.63 24.96
CA LYS A 299 13.08 -26.43 23.79
C LYS A 299 14.25 -27.05 23.02
N GLU A 300 15.44 -27.07 23.62
CA GLU A 300 16.66 -27.64 23.02
C GLU A 300 17.02 -26.97 21.65
N ILE A 301 16.71 -25.72 21.50
CA ILE A 301 17.14 -24.86 20.37
C ILE A 301 18.36 -24.07 20.84
N LYS A 302 19.43 -24.06 20.05
CA LYS A 302 20.62 -23.28 20.32
C LYS A 302 20.30 -21.79 20.07
N PRO A 303 20.32 -20.90 21.08
CA PRO A 303 20.10 -19.49 20.88
C PRO A 303 21.33 -18.81 20.28
N ILE A 304 21.12 -17.95 19.29
CA ILE A 304 22.12 -17.07 18.72
C ILE A 304 21.63 -15.64 18.96
N LEU A 305 22.43 -14.86 19.70
CA LEU A 305 22.12 -13.48 20.00
C LEU A 305 22.86 -12.54 19.07
N GLY A 306 22.14 -11.63 18.46
CA GLY A 306 22.62 -10.54 17.66
C GLY A 306 21.76 -9.29 17.84
N GLY A 307 22.05 -8.26 17.12
CA GLY A 307 21.27 -7.03 17.09
C GLY A 307 21.46 -6.33 15.75
N GLU A 308 20.42 -5.67 15.31
CA GLU A 308 20.46 -4.82 14.13
C GLU A 308 20.68 -3.38 14.55
N PHE A 309 21.70 -2.74 14.02
CA PHE A 309 22.10 -1.38 14.41
C PHE A 309 22.33 -0.52 13.17
N ASN A 310 21.83 0.71 13.21
CA ASN A 310 22.11 1.70 12.17
C ASN A 310 23.57 2.14 12.24
N LEU A 311 24.27 2.04 11.12
CA LEU A 311 25.62 2.55 10.99
C LEU A 311 25.60 3.98 10.45
N CYS A 312 26.34 4.89 11.05
CA CYS A 312 26.55 6.24 10.55
C CYS A 312 28.00 6.44 10.08
N ARG A 313 28.20 7.25 9.04
CA ARG A 313 29.53 7.55 8.50
C ARG A 313 30.38 8.37 9.47
N ASP A 314 29.76 9.31 10.18
CA ASP A 314 30.42 10.16 11.19
C ASP A 314 29.52 10.30 12.41
N ARG A 315 29.86 9.56 13.48
CA ARG A 315 29.13 9.59 14.77
C ARG A 315 29.17 10.94 15.48
N LYS A 316 30.08 11.84 15.09
CA LYS A 316 30.24 13.18 15.68
C LYS A 316 29.29 14.18 15.04
N ASN A 317 28.86 13.93 13.80
CA ASN A 317 27.93 14.80 13.09
C ASN A 317 26.47 14.40 13.39
N LYS A 318 25.94 14.97 14.48
CA LYS A 318 24.55 14.71 14.91
C LYS A 318 23.48 15.45 14.07
N ALA A 319 23.90 16.32 13.16
CA ALA A 319 22.99 17.10 12.31
C ALA A 319 22.73 16.45 10.95
N ALA A 320 23.58 15.54 10.49
CA ALA A 320 23.35 14.80 9.28
C ALA A 320 22.31 13.69 9.54
N LYS A 321 21.22 13.68 8.79
CA LYS A 321 20.43 12.46 8.59
C LYS A 321 21.27 11.56 7.66
N ASP A 322 22.09 10.71 8.25
CA ASP A 322 22.65 9.60 7.49
C ASP A 322 21.48 8.68 7.12
N ASP A 323 21.31 8.43 5.82
CA ASP A 323 20.49 7.33 5.35
C ASP A 323 21.16 6.06 5.85
N GLY A 324 20.63 5.51 6.96
CA GLY A 324 21.26 4.42 7.68
C GLY A 324 21.49 3.23 6.77
N TYR A 325 22.73 2.82 6.63
CA TYR A 325 23.03 1.48 6.13
C TYR A 325 22.73 0.50 7.27
N GLN A 326 21.79 -0.38 7.01
CA GLN A 326 21.55 -1.57 7.83
C GLN A 326 22.55 -2.66 7.48
#